data_5055d244d4dca1cf9e087032b40dfcf4
#
_entry.id   5055d244d4dca1cf9e087032b40dfcf4
#
_cell.length_a   1.000
_cell.length_b   1.000
_cell.length_c   1.000
_cell.angle_alpha   90.00
_cell.angle_beta   90.00
_cell.angle_gamma   90.00
#
_symmetry.space_group_name_H-M   'P 1'
#
loop_
_entity.id
_entity.type
_entity.pdbx_description
1 polymer ?
#
loop_
_entity_poly.entity_id
_entity_poly.type
_entity_poly.pdbx_seq_one_letter_code
_entity_poly.pdbx_strand_id
1 'polypeptide(L)'
;MNTTQFVNRHISLNEADKQAMLQEIGVSGIDELIAQTIPNSIRLEKDLNISPALSEYEMLAHSKELAAKNSLLDNYIGFGYHNTILPSAIQRNILENPSWYTAYTPYQAEIAQGRLEALLNFQTVVCDLTGFKLANASLLDESTAAAEAMHMFFESRTKSQRKSEDNKFFVSDLVLPQTVAVLKTKAEGLGIQIVEGDHQNHNFDESYFGVLLQYPGKNGIILDYTENIKKYKVLN
;
A
#
# COMPACT_ATOMS: atom_id res chain seq x y z
N MET A 1 -12.97 40.80 3.09
CA MET A 1 -12.74 39.56 2.34
C MET A 1 -14.00 38.72 2.39
N ASN A 2 -14.45 38.20 1.27
CA ASN A 2 -15.57 37.25 1.27
C ASN A 2 -15.04 35.88 1.71
N THR A 3 -15.30 35.49 2.96
CA THR A 3 -14.82 34.24 3.55
C THR A 3 -15.75 33.03 3.30
N THR A 4 -16.84 33.23 2.54
CA THR A 4 -17.80 32.17 2.27
C THR A 4 -17.31 31.15 1.26
N GLN A 5 -16.41 31.52 0.35
CA GLN A 5 -15.82 30.63 -0.59
C GLN A 5 -14.58 29.93 0.01
N PHE A 6 -14.46 28.63 -0.23
CA PHE A 6 -13.34 27.81 0.24
C PHE A 6 -11.98 28.39 -0.15
N VAL A 7 -11.81 28.84 -1.38
CA VAL A 7 -10.57 29.44 -1.88
C VAL A 7 -10.07 30.60 -1.02
N ASN A 8 -10.97 31.46 -0.56
CA ASN A 8 -10.64 32.65 0.23
C ASN A 8 -10.19 32.32 1.67
N ARG A 9 -10.39 31.09 2.12
CA ARG A 9 -9.95 30.60 3.43
C ARG A 9 -8.66 29.78 3.37
N HIS A 10 -8.29 29.26 2.19
CA HIS A 10 -7.19 28.34 2.02
C HIS A 10 -6.05 28.89 1.14
N ILE A 11 -6.31 29.86 0.28
CA ILE A 11 -5.27 30.56 -0.49
C ILE A 11 -4.96 31.86 0.23
N SER A 12 -3.70 32.01 0.69
CA SER A 12 -3.26 33.14 1.49
C SER A 12 -3.07 34.44 0.69
N LEU A 13 -2.79 34.34 -0.61
CA LEU A 13 -2.53 35.51 -1.45
C LEU A 13 -3.85 36.22 -1.81
N ASN A 14 -3.92 37.51 -1.49
CA ASN A 14 -4.94 38.41 -2.04
C ASN A 14 -4.42 39.07 -3.31
N GLU A 15 -5.28 39.81 -4.02
CA GLU A 15 -4.92 40.42 -5.28
C GLU A 15 -3.81 41.50 -5.14
N ALA A 16 -3.82 42.24 -4.03
CA ALA A 16 -2.78 43.27 -3.77
C ALA A 16 -1.41 42.62 -3.53
N ASP A 17 -1.35 41.53 -2.76
CA ASP A 17 -0.11 40.75 -2.55
C ASP A 17 0.41 40.19 -3.86
N LYS A 18 -0.48 39.61 -4.67
CA LYS A 18 -0.13 39.08 -5.98
C LYS A 18 0.47 40.15 -6.90
N GLN A 19 -0.13 41.35 -6.96
CA GLN A 19 0.39 42.45 -7.74
C GLN A 19 1.76 42.93 -7.25
N ALA A 20 1.94 43.05 -5.94
CA ALA A 20 3.23 43.42 -5.37
C ALA A 20 4.34 42.41 -5.71
N MET A 21 4.02 41.11 -5.66
CA MET A 21 4.96 40.05 -6.02
C MET A 21 5.32 40.09 -7.52
N LEU A 22 4.33 40.27 -8.40
CA LEU A 22 4.57 40.40 -9.83
C LEU A 22 5.44 41.62 -10.18
N GLN A 23 5.22 42.73 -9.51
CA GLN A 23 6.03 43.93 -9.64
C GLN A 23 7.48 43.70 -9.19
N GLU A 24 7.71 43.01 -8.07
CA GLU A 24 9.04 42.65 -7.60
C GLU A 24 9.78 41.72 -8.57
N ILE A 25 9.07 40.76 -9.18
CA ILE A 25 9.59 39.86 -10.21
C ILE A 25 9.87 40.61 -11.52
N GLY A 26 9.21 41.73 -11.76
CA GLY A 26 9.36 42.55 -12.96
C GLY A 26 8.52 42.07 -14.16
N VAL A 27 7.35 41.45 -13.86
CA VAL A 27 6.41 40.99 -14.91
C VAL A 27 5.05 41.68 -14.76
N SER A 28 4.34 41.84 -15.86
CA SER A 28 3.05 42.56 -15.89
C SER A 28 1.86 41.68 -15.38
N GLY A 29 2.04 40.36 -15.37
CA GLY A 29 0.99 39.43 -14.97
C GLY A 29 1.46 37.98 -14.93
N ILE A 30 0.56 37.13 -14.41
CA ILE A 30 0.84 35.68 -14.29
C ILE A 30 1.09 35.04 -15.66
N ASP A 31 0.37 35.43 -16.70
CA ASP A 31 0.57 34.88 -18.04
C ASP A 31 1.96 35.17 -18.63
N GLU A 32 2.50 36.33 -18.32
CA GLU A 32 3.87 36.67 -18.70
C GLU A 32 4.88 35.82 -17.92
N LEU A 33 4.67 35.66 -16.62
CA LEU A 33 5.51 34.80 -15.78
C LEU A 33 5.49 33.34 -16.29
N ILE A 34 4.32 32.83 -16.63
CA ILE A 34 4.16 31.48 -17.21
C ILE A 34 4.91 31.38 -18.56
N ALA A 35 4.75 32.41 -19.40
CA ALA A 35 5.41 32.43 -20.73
C ALA A 35 6.95 32.45 -20.62
N GLN A 36 7.50 33.05 -19.58
CA GLN A 36 8.95 33.07 -19.30
C GLN A 36 9.47 31.79 -18.69
N THR A 37 8.59 31.02 -17.98
CA THR A 37 9.00 29.85 -17.17
C THR A 37 8.70 28.53 -17.87
N ILE A 38 7.61 28.46 -18.62
CA ILE A 38 7.12 27.22 -19.24
C ILE A 38 7.39 27.24 -20.75
N PRO A 39 8.17 26.28 -21.28
CA PRO A 39 8.36 26.17 -22.73
C PRO A 39 7.05 26.01 -23.51
N ASN A 40 6.90 26.70 -24.62
CA ASN A 40 5.68 26.64 -25.43
C ASN A 40 5.31 25.22 -25.88
N SER A 41 6.30 24.35 -26.06
CA SER A 41 6.09 22.95 -26.46
C SER A 41 5.34 22.09 -25.45
N ILE A 42 5.26 22.52 -24.18
CA ILE A 42 4.56 21.79 -23.10
C ILE A 42 3.44 22.62 -22.48
N ARG A 43 3.25 23.86 -22.92
CA ARG A 43 2.17 24.72 -22.44
C ARG A 43 0.83 24.27 -23.02
N LEU A 44 -0.18 24.13 -22.16
CA LEU A 44 -1.54 23.86 -22.60
C LEU A 44 -2.10 25.08 -23.37
N GLU A 45 -2.64 24.83 -24.56
CA GLU A 45 -3.25 25.88 -25.40
C GLU A 45 -4.64 26.30 -24.90
N LYS A 46 -5.28 25.44 -24.13
CA LYS A 46 -6.65 25.66 -23.60
C LYS A 46 -6.70 25.32 -22.14
N ASP A 47 -7.57 26.00 -21.41
CA ASP A 47 -7.89 25.66 -20.04
C ASP A 47 -8.44 24.24 -19.92
N LEU A 48 -8.27 23.65 -18.73
CA LEU A 48 -8.82 22.34 -18.43
C LEU A 48 -10.35 22.39 -18.48
N ASN A 49 -10.97 21.42 -19.16
CA ASN A 49 -12.41 21.28 -19.18
C ASN A 49 -12.91 20.61 -17.89
N ILE A 50 -12.95 21.39 -16.82
CA ILE A 50 -13.42 20.95 -15.50
C ILE A 50 -14.64 21.75 -15.08
N SER A 51 -15.52 21.16 -14.28
CA SER A 51 -16.68 21.85 -13.74
C SER A 51 -16.28 23.00 -12.82
N PRO A 52 -17.11 24.05 -12.70
CA PRO A 52 -16.88 25.12 -11.74
C PRO A 52 -16.74 24.58 -10.31
N ALA A 53 -16.06 25.32 -9.46
CA ALA A 53 -15.91 24.99 -8.04
C ALA A 53 -17.28 25.00 -7.34
N LEU A 54 -17.53 23.96 -6.56
CA LEU A 54 -18.71 23.85 -5.70
C LEU A 54 -18.45 24.54 -4.36
N SER A 55 -19.52 25.01 -3.72
CA SER A 55 -19.46 25.36 -2.29
C SER A 55 -19.31 24.08 -1.45
N GLU A 56 -18.89 24.20 -0.18
CA GLU A 56 -18.79 23.05 0.74
C GLU A 56 -20.13 22.32 0.89
N TYR A 57 -21.24 23.07 0.94
CA TYR A 57 -22.58 22.48 1.02
C TYR A 57 -22.92 21.65 -0.23
N GLU A 58 -22.68 22.20 -1.41
CA GLU A 58 -22.93 21.51 -2.69
C GLU A 58 -22.03 20.30 -2.85
N MET A 59 -20.76 20.41 -2.46
CA MET A 59 -19.82 19.28 -2.49
C MET A 59 -20.29 18.14 -1.57
N LEU A 60 -20.74 18.44 -0.36
CA LEU A 60 -21.26 17.44 0.58
C LEU A 60 -22.57 16.81 0.05
N ALA A 61 -23.47 17.61 -0.54
CA ALA A 61 -24.69 17.10 -1.15
C ALA A 61 -24.38 16.15 -2.31
N HIS A 62 -23.49 16.57 -3.21
CA HIS A 62 -23.04 15.74 -4.34
C HIS A 62 -22.36 14.44 -3.88
N SER A 63 -21.50 14.52 -2.86
CA SER A 63 -20.87 13.33 -2.29
C SER A 63 -21.87 12.33 -1.71
N LYS A 64 -22.92 12.83 -1.04
CA LYS A 64 -24.02 11.99 -0.55
C LYS A 64 -24.81 11.33 -1.68
N GLU A 65 -25.08 12.06 -2.76
CA GLU A 65 -25.73 11.50 -3.95
C GLU A 65 -24.90 10.40 -4.60
N LEU A 66 -23.57 10.58 -4.69
CA LEU A 66 -22.67 9.56 -5.19
C LEU A 66 -22.62 8.33 -4.26
N ALA A 67 -22.52 8.55 -2.96
CA ALA A 67 -22.53 7.49 -1.97
C ALA A 67 -23.82 6.68 -1.98
N ALA A 68 -24.98 7.33 -2.20
CA ALA A 68 -26.27 6.68 -2.27
C ALA A 68 -26.45 5.74 -3.48
N LYS A 69 -25.56 5.81 -4.47
CA LYS A 69 -25.56 4.88 -5.61
C LYS A 69 -24.95 3.53 -5.27
N ASN A 70 -24.25 3.41 -4.14
CA ASN A 70 -23.71 2.14 -3.67
C ASN A 70 -24.80 1.33 -2.98
N SER A 71 -24.80 0.03 -3.22
CA SER A 71 -25.64 -0.92 -2.50
C SER A 71 -24.84 -1.56 -1.38
N LEU A 72 -25.35 -1.45 -0.15
CA LEU A 72 -24.76 -2.15 1.00
C LEU A 72 -25.31 -3.58 1.00
N LEU A 73 -24.43 -4.53 0.65
CA LEU A 73 -24.74 -5.95 0.58
C LEU A 73 -23.85 -6.73 1.54
N ASP A 74 -24.36 -7.85 2.03
CA ASP A 74 -23.51 -8.81 2.72
C ASP A 74 -22.53 -9.46 1.75
N ASN A 75 -21.25 -9.45 2.10
CA ASN A 75 -20.20 -9.93 1.24
C ASN A 75 -19.87 -11.40 1.53
N TYR A 76 -20.10 -12.26 0.56
CA TYR A 76 -19.77 -13.69 0.58
C TYR A 76 -18.73 -14.09 -0.47
N ILE A 77 -17.91 -13.15 -0.95
CA ILE A 77 -16.88 -13.42 -1.97
C ILE A 77 -15.85 -14.43 -1.44
N GLY A 78 -15.57 -14.43 -0.13
CA GLY A 78 -14.50 -15.26 0.44
C GLY A 78 -13.11 -14.77 0.03
N PHE A 79 -12.17 -15.68 -0.24
CA PHE A 79 -10.80 -15.38 -0.66
C PHE A 79 -10.03 -14.44 0.28
N GLY A 80 -10.29 -14.50 1.58
CA GLY A 80 -9.68 -13.60 2.57
C GLY A 80 -10.41 -12.27 2.76
N TYR A 81 -11.41 -11.94 1.93
CA TYR A 81 -12.23 -10.74 2.08
C TYR A 81 -13.36 -10.99 3.07
N HIS A 82 -13.31 -10.34 4.20
CA HIS A 82 -14.33 -10.41 5.25
C HIS A 82 -14.47 -9.07 5.95
N ASN A 83 -15.62 -8.83 6.56
CA ASN A 83 -15.86 -7.64 7.33
C ASN A 83 -15.04 -7.67 8.63
N THR A 84 -14.69 -6.48 9.13
CA THR A 84 -14.04 -6.27 10.41
C THR A 84 -14.96 -5.49 11.34
N ILE A 85 -14.81 -5.69 12.65
CA ILE A 85 -15.52 -4.92 13.66
C ILE A 85 -14.56 -3.87 14.22
N LEU A 86 -14.82 -2.61 13.90
CA LEU A 86 -14.03 -1.49 14.39
C LEU A 86 -14.64 -0.94 15.68
N PRO A 87 -13.95 -0.99 16.83
CA PRO A 87 -14.42 -0.36 18.06
C PRO A 87 -14.63 1.14 17.89
N SER A 88 -15.77 1.67 18.33
CA SER A 88 -16.14 3.08 18.17
C SER A 88 -15.15 4.06 18.78
N ALA A 89 -14.51 3.69 19.88
CA ALA A 89 -13.46 4.50 20.51
C ALA A 89 -12.22 4.65 19.59
N ILE A 90 -11.81 3.58 18.92
CA ILE A 90 -10.71 3.60 17.95
C ILE A 90 -11.10 4.43 16.72
N GLN A 91 -12.30 4.22 16.19
CA GLN A 91 -12.83 4.99 15.08
C GLN A 91 -12.73 6.49 15.35
N ARG A 92 -13.27 6.94 16.49
CA ARG A 92 -13.26 8.35 16.88
C ARG A 92 -11.84 8.88 17.10
N ASN A 93 -11.02 8.17 17.86
CA ASN A 93 -9.71 8.67 18.29
C ASN A 93 -8.64 8.61 17.20
N ILE A 94 -8.78 7.77 16.21
CA ILE A 94 -7.83 7.60 15.11
C ILE A 94 -8.36 8.19 13.81
N LEU A 95 -9.51 7.72 13.31
CA LEU A 95 -10.01 8.12 11.99
C LEU A 95 -10.53 9.55 11.94
N GLU A 96 -11.03 10.09 13.06
CA GLU A 96 -11.51 11.47 13.14
C GLU A 96 -10.43 12.47 13.62
N ASN A 97 -9.26 11.98 13.99
CA ASN A 97 -8.19 12.83 14.51
C ASN A 97 -7.24 13.28 13.40
N PRO A 98 -7.16 14.58 13.08
CA PRO A 98 -6.33 15.10 11.99
C PRO A 98 -4.83 14.87 12.18
N SER A 99 -4.37 14.60 13.38
CA SER A 99 -2.98 14.19 13.63
C SER A 99 -2.65 12.84 13.01
N TRP A 100 -3.64 11.97 12.78
CA TRP A 100 -3.50 10.66 12.18
C TRP A 100 -3.79 10.66 10.68
N TYR A 101 -4.88 11.28 10.24
CA TYR A 101 -5.25 11.30 8.82
C TYR A 101 -4.53 12.41 8.05
N THR A 102 -3.24 12.35 7.97
CA THR A 102 -2.43 13.27 7.17
C THR A 102 -1.75 12.54 6.02
N ALA A 103 -1.60 13.22 4.88
CA ALA A 103 -0.86 12.72 3.73
C ALA A 103 0.66 12.71 3.95
N TYR A 104 1.15 13.24 5.05
CA TYR A 104 2.58 13.31 5.35
C TYR A 104 3.17 11.91 5.60
N THR A 105 4.19 11.56 4.83
CA THR A 105 4.98 10.35 5.06
C THR A 105 6.07 10.62 6.10
N PRO A 106 6.24 9.80 7.15
CA PRO A 106 7.12 10.08 8.27
C PRO A 106 8.61 9.84 7.96
N TYR A 107 9.16 10.52 6.97
CA TYR A 107 10.58 10.40 6.62
C TYR A 107 11.50 11.03 7.66
N GLN A 108 11.06 12.13 8.32
CA GLN A 108 11.82 12.85 9.31
C GLN A 108 11.38 12.42 10.71
N ALA A 109 12.27 11.78 11.45
CA ALA A 109 11.97 11.28 12.79
C ALA A 109 11.62 12.40 13.77
N GLU A 110 12.25 13.56 13.64
CA GLU A 110 12.06 14.72 14.52
C GLU A 110 10.62 15.23 14.49
N ILE A 111 9.98 15.20 13.33
CA ILE A 111 8.60 15.69 13.15
C ILE A 111 7.57 14.57 13.40
N ALA A 112 7.97 13.31 13.21
CA ALA A 112 7.06 12.16 13.17
C ALA A 112 7.22 11.21 14.36
N GLN A 113 7.74 11.65 15.49
CA GLN A 113 8.08 10.81 16.66
C GLN A 113 6.92 9.93 17.12
N GLY A 114 5.74 10.50 17.34
CA GLY A 114 4.57 9.73 17.79
C GLY A 114 4.07 8.71 16.75
N ARG A 115 4.18 9.04 15.48
CA ARG A 115 3.81 8.12 14.39
C ARG A 115 4.81 6.97 14.28
N LEU A 116 6.09 7.23 14.42
CA LEU A 116 7.13 6.20 14.44
C LEU A 116 7.01 5.30 15.68
N GLU A 117 6.67 5.85 16.84
CA GLU A 117 6.35 5.05 18.03
C GLU A 117 5.18 4.11 17.78
N ALA A 118 4.11 4.58 17.13
CA ALA A 118 2.97 3.73 16.77
C ALA A 118 3.37 2.59 15.82
N LEU A 119 4.26 2.84 14.84
CA LEU A 119 4.79 1.79 13.97
C LEU A 119 5.62 0.75 14.72
N LEU A 120 6.45 1.16 15.67
CA LEU A 120 7.19 0.24 16.54
C LEU A 120 6.27 -0.62 17.40
N ASN A 121 5.24 -0.01 17.99
CA ASN A 121 4.22 -0.73 18.76
C ASN A 121 3.49 -1.76 17.89
N PHE A 122 3.16 -1.42 16.64
CA PHE A 122 2.56 -2.35 15.70
C PHE A 122 3.47 -3.55 15.41
N GLN A 123 4.76 -3.32 15.14
CA GLN A 123 5.73 -4.39 14.94
C GLN A 123 5.81 -5.34 16.15
N THR A 124 5.81 -4.78 17.36
CA THR A 124 5.82 -5.56 18.61
C THR A 124 4.56 -6.41 18.72
N VAL A 125 3.38 -5.84 18.47
CA VAL A 125 2.10 -6.59 18.51
C VAL A 125 2.08 -7.72 17.50
N VAL A 126 2.58 -7.50 16.29
CA VAL A 126 2.67 -8.57 15.28
C VAL A 126 3.59 -9.69 15.75
N CYS A 127 4.75 -9.39 16.33
CA CYS A 127 5.65 -10.39 16.89
C CYS A 127 4.98 -11.19 18.03
N ASP A 128 4.30 -10.52 18.94
CA ASP A 128 3.61 -11.15 20.09
C ASP A 128 2.48 -12.08 19.64
N LEU A 129 1.71 -11.66 18.62
CA LEU A 129 0.59 -12.46 18.10
C LEU A 129 1.04 -13.67 17.26
N THR A 130 2.16 -13.57 16.57
CA THR A 130 2.62 -14.59 15.61
C THR A 130 3.75 -15.47 16.13
N GLY A 131 4.44 -15.05 17.19
CA GLY A 131 5.63 -15.73 17.71
C GLY A 131 6.90 -15.51 16.87
N PHE A 132 6.87 -14.66 15.85
CA PHE A 132 8.07 -14.27 15.12
C PHE A 132 8.95 -13.35 15.97
N LYS A 133 10.28 -13.46 15.79
CA LYS A 133 11.24 -12.65 16.54
C LYS A 133 11.33 -11.22 16.01
N LEU A 134 10.97 -11.01 14.76
CA LEU A 134 11.08 -9.74 14.06
C LEU A 134 9.92 -9.58 13.08
N ALA A 135 9.37 -8.38 12.98
CA ALA A 135 8.41 -7.98 11.98
C ALA A 135 8.78 -6.60 11.42
N ASN A 136 8.41 -6.31 10.18
CA ASN A 136 8.42 -4.94 9.66
C ASN A 136 7.16 -4.19 10.10
N ALA A 137 7.08 -2.89 9.81
CA ALA A 137 5.92 -2.08 10.15
C ALA A 137 4.69 -2.45 9.32
N SER A 138 4.83 -2.48 7.99
CA SER A 138 3.77 -2.89 7.07
C SER A 138 4.32 -3.04 5.64
N LEU A 139 3.56 -3.76 4.83
CA LEU A 139 3.67 -3.79 3.37
C LEU A 139 2.32 -3.39 2.77
N LEU A 140 2.23 -3.27 1.45
CA LEU A 140 1.01 -2.81 0.79
C LEU A 140 -0.19 -3.73 1.10
N ASP A 141 0.00 -5.04 0.95
CA ASP A 141 -0.98 -6.08 1.22
C ASP A 141 -0.30 -7.44 1.47
N GLU A 142 -1.09 -8.47 1.79
CA GLU A 142 -0.59 -9.82 2.05
C GLU A 142 0.09 -10.45 0.84
N SER A 143 -0.41 -10.18 -0.37
CA SER A 143 0.17 -10.72 -1.61
C SER A 143 1.53 -10.11 -1.89
N THR A 144 1.67 -8.80 -1.70
CA THR A 144 2.96 -8.10 -1.78
C THR A 144 3.91 -8.57 -0.70
N ALA A 145 3.43 -8.79 0.53
CA ALA A 145 4.25 -9.32 1.62
C ALA A 145 4.85 -10.70 1.28
N ALA A 146 4.05 -11.59 0.71
CA ALA A 146 4.52 -12.89 0.24
C ALA A 146 5.56 -12.77 -0.89
N ALA A 147 5.36 -11.84 -1.83
CA ALA A 147 6.27 -11.61 -2.94
C ALA A 147 7.60 -10.97 -2.48
N GLU A 148 7.56 -10.05 -1.53
CA GLU A 148 8.77 -9.47 -0.93
C GLU A 148 9.55 -10.53 -0.12
N ALA A 149 8.85 -11.42 0.61
CA ALA A 149 9.49 -12.53 1.29
C ALA A 149 10.16 -13.51 0.30
N MET A 150 9.50 -13.84 -0.81
CA MET A 150 10.08 -14.64 -1.89
C MET A 150 11.36 -14.00 -2.43
N HIS A 151 11.33 -12.70 -2.73
CA HIS A 151 12.50 -11.96 -3.21
C HIS A 151 13.63 -11.96 -2.17
N MET A 152 13.32 -11.73 -0.90
CA MET A 152 14.31 -11.76 0.17
C MET A 152 14.99 -13.13 0.29
N PHE A 153 14.25 -14.23 0.21
CA PHE A 153 14.82 -15.57 0.20
C PHE A 153 15.67 -15.81 -1.05
N PHE A 154 15.23 -15.37 -2.21
CA PHE A 154 15.95 -15.47 -3.46
C PHE A 154 17.33 -14.78 -3.37
N GLU A 155 17.36 -13.57 -2.83
CA GLU A 155 18.64 -12.83 -2.63
C GLU A 155 19.51 -13.41 -1.50
N SER A 156 18.90 -14.10 -0.53
CA SER A 156 19.63 -14.70 0.59
C SER A 156 20.25 -16.06 0.26
N ARG A 157 20.05 -16.59 -0.96
CA ARG A 157 20.62 -17.87 -1.38
C ARG A 157 22.13 -17.90 -1.23
N THR A 158 22.65 -19.06 -0.86
CA THR A 158 24.10 -19.33 -0.77
C THR A 158 24.79 -19.20 -2.14
N LYS A 159 26.10 -19.08 -2.15
CA LYS A 159 26.89 -19.06 -3.39
C LYS A 159 26.69 -20.34 -4.23
N SER A 160 26.48 -21.48 -3.58
CA SER A 160 26.19 -22.76 -4.25
C SER A 160 24.84 -22.72 -4.94
N GLN A 161 23.78 -22.34 -4.23
CA GLN A 161 22.42 -22.22 -4.76
C GLN A 161 22.30 -21.22 -5.92
N ARG A 162 23.08 -20.12 -5.88
CA ARG A 162 23.12 -19.15 -6.99
C ARG A 162 23.82 -19.69 -8.24
N LYS A 163 24.73 -20.66 -8.11
CA LYS A 163 25.46 -21.27 -9.24
C LYS A 163 24.69 -22.41 -9.91
N SER A 164 23.78 -23.08 -9.17
CA SER A 164 23.05 -24.24 -9.67
C SER A 164 21.92 -23.88 -10.64
N GLU A 165 21.62 -22.59 -10.83
CA GLU A 165 20.48 -22.07 -11.61
C GLU A 165 19.10 -22.59 -11.12
N ASP A 166 19.06 -23.30 -9.98
CA ASP A 166 17.84 -23.84 -9.40
C ASP A 166 17.11 -22.71 -8.67
N ASN A 167 16.08 -22.19 -9.31
CA ASN A 167 15.36 -21.01 -8.86
C ASN A 167 13.90 -21.35 -8.56
N LYS A 168 13.61 -22.50 -7.93
CA LYS A 168 12.24 -22.91 -7.65
C LYS A 168 11.76 -22.36 -6.30
N PHE A 169 10.56 -21.79 -6.34
CA PHE A 169 9.80 -21.38 -5.17
C PHE A 169 8.48 -22.15 -5.14
N PHE A 170 8.25 -22.90 -4.09
CA PHE A 170 7.04 -23.69 -3.95
C PHE A 170 5.92 -22.85 -3.33
N VAL A 171 4.72 -22.96 -3.87
CA VAL A 171 3.51 -22.32 -3.36
C VAL A 171 2.45 -23.38 -3.16
N SER A 172 1.96 -23.53 -1.92
CA SER A 172 0.89 -24.48 -1.63
C SER A 172 -0.37 -24.13 -2.42
N ASP A 173 -1.06 -25.13 -2.91
CA ASP A 173 -2.37 -25.02 -3.56
C ASP A 173 -3.47 -24.45 -2.63
N LEU A 174 -3.20 -24.35 -1.33
CA LEU A 174 -4.04 -23.69 -0.34
C LEU A 174 -3.82 -22.16 -0.24
N VAL A 175 -2.88 -21.61 -1.00
CA VAL A 175 -2.66 -20.15 -1.07
C VAL A 175 -3.75 -19.48 -1.91
N LEU A 176 -4.13 -18.27 -1.53
CA LEU A 176 -5.13 -17.48 -2.23
C LEU A 176 -4.69 -17.17 -3.68
N PRO A 177 -5.58 -17.28 -4.66
CA PRO A 177 -5.23 -17.14 -6.09
C PRO A 177 -4.67 -15.74 -6.43
N GLN A 178 -5.14 -14.68 -5.77
CA GLN A 178 -4.60 -13.34 -5.96
C GLN A 178 -3.14 -13.25 -5.50
N THR A 179 -2.77 -13.92 -4.42
CA THR A 179 -1.38 -13.99 -3.94
C THR A 179 -0.50 -14.74 -4.94
N VAL A 180 -0.98 -15.86 -5.47
CA VAL A 180 -0.27 -16.61 -6.50
C VAL A 180 -0.03 -15.75 -7.75
N ALA A 181 -1.02 -14.97 -8.18
CA ALA A 181 -0.89 -14.09 -9.35
C ALA A 181 0.20 -13.02 -9.14
N VAL A 182 0.27 -12.39 -7.97
CA VAL A 182 1.31 -11.41 -7.62
C VAL A 182 2.69 -12.07 -7.59
N LEU A 183 2.80 -13.25 -6.97
CA LEU A 183 4.06 -14.03 -6.94
C LEU A 183 4.56 -14.33 -8.35
N LYS A 184 3.70 -14.81 -9.25
CA LYS A 184 4.07 -15.09 -10.65
C LYS A 184 4.58 -13.85 -11.37
N THR A 185 3.88 -12.73 -11.23
CA THR A 185 4.30 -11.45 -11.83
C THR A 185 5.68 -11.01 -11.35
N LYS A 186 5.94 -11.11 -10.04
CA LYS A 186 7.25 -10.74 -9.47
C LYS A 186 8.33 -11.75 -9.82
N ALA A 187 8.00 -13.03 -9.88
CA ALA A 187 8.92 -14.11 -10.20
C ALA A 187 9.46 -14.03 -11.63
N GLU A 188 8.63 -13.62 -12.59
CA GLU A 188 8.99 -13.52 -14.01
C GLU A 188 10.21 -12.63 -14.23
N GLY A 189 10.21 -11.43 -13.64
CA GLY A 189 11.32 -10.48 -13.76
C GLY A 189 12.64 -10.93 -13.12
N LEU A 190 12.58 -11.92 -12.22
CA LEU A 190 13.73 -12.46 -11.47
C LEU A 190 14.19 -13.84 -11.98
N GLY A 191 13.49 -14.43 -12.94
CA GLY A 191 13.76 -15.77 -13.42
C GLY A 191 13.45 -16.86 -12.38
N ILE A 192 12.51 -16.60 -11.46
CA ILE A 192 12.07 -17.56 -10.43
C ILE A 192 10.99 -18.46 -11.03
N GLN A 193 11.14 -19.77 -10.84
CA GLN A 193 10.13 -20.75 -11.23
C GLN A 193 9.15 -20.98 -10.06
N ILE A 194 7.90 -20.54 -10.21
CA ILE A 194 6.83 -20.86 -9.25
C ILE A 194 6.33 -22.27 -9.52
N VAL A 195 6.34 -23.11 -8.47
CA VAL A 195 5.81 -24.48 -8.49
C VAL A 195 4.63 -24.55 -7.53
N GLU A 196 3.43 -24.72 -8.07
CA GLU A 196 2.21 -24.88 -7.27
C GLU A 196 1.90 -26.36 -7.04
N GLY A 197 1.44 -26.71 -5.84
CA GLY A 197 1.04 -28.09 -5.56
C GLY A 197 0.62 -28.35 -4.11
N ASP A 198 0.28 -29.61 -3.88
CA ASP A 198 -0.02 -30.10 -2.54
C ASP A 198 1.27 -30.25 -1.72
N HIS A 199 1.43 -29.38 -0.73
CA HIS A 199 2.61 -29.35 0.13
C HIS A 199 2.79 -30.62 0.98
N GLN A 200 1.75 -31.44 1.18
CA GLN A 200 1.83 -32.67 1.95
C GLN A 200 2.47 -33.80 1.18
N ASN A 201 2.21 -33.85 -0.14
CA ASN A 201 2.64 -34.92 -1.05
C ASN A 201 3.80 -34.52 -1.96
N HIS A 202 4.25 -33.26 -1.92
CA HIS A 202 5.33 -32.77 -2.75
C HIS A 202 6.71 -33.25 -2.26
N ASN A 203 7.53 -33.68 -3.20
CA ASN A 203 8.92 -34.04 -2.93
C ASN A 203 9.82 -32.84 -3.19
N PHE A 204 10.36 -32.27 -2.12
CA PHE A 204 11.30 -31.18 -2.19
C PHE A 204 12.74 -31.70 -2.38
N ASP A 205 13.49 -31.04 -3.22
CA ASP A 205 14.91 -31.25 -3.44
C ASP A 205 15.67 -29.92 -3.24
N GLU A 206 16.96 -29.92 -3.45
CA GLU A 206 17.85 -28.76 -3.24
C GLU A 206 17.57 -27.60 -4.21
N SER A 207 16.75 -27.82 -5.27
CA SER A 207 16.40 -26.76 -6.24
C SER A 207 15.42 -25.74 -5.71
N TYR A 208 14.77 -26.02 -4.56
CA TYR A 208 13.82 -25.12 -3.93
C TYR A 208 14.53 -24.22 -2.91
N PHE A 209 14.42 -22.91 -3.09
CA PHE A 209 14.97 -21.96 -2.14
C PHE A 209 13.96 -21.43 -1.11
N GLY A 210 12.67 -21.77 -1.27
CA GLY A 210 11.63 -21.35 -0.33
C GLY A 210 10.29 -22.03 -0.60
N VAL A 211 9.45 -22.00 0.43
CA VAL A 211 8.09 -22.57 0.45
C VAL A 211 7.13 -21.56 1.04
N LEU A 212 6.00 -21.31 0.38
CA LEU A 212 4.90 -20.51 0.89
C LEU A 212 3.75 -21.39 1.30
N LEU A 213 3.37 -21.30 2.56
CA LEU A 213 2.18 -21.90 3.15
C LEU A 213 1.23 -20.77 3.59
N GLN A 214 -0.07 -21.05 3.63
CA GLN A 214 -1.07 -20.10 4.10
C GLN A 214 -1.88 -20.65 5.26
N TYR A 215 -2.11 -19.82 6.26
CA TYR A 215 -2.84 -20.15 7.47
C TYR A 215 -3.82 -19.03 7.85
N PRO A 216 -5.15 -19.27 7.88
CA PRO A 216 -5.85 -20.44 7.31
C PRO A 216 -5.67 -20.53 5.79
N GLY A 217 -5.84 -21.73 5.23
CA GLY A 217 -5.84 -21.93 3.79
C GLY A 217 -7.03 -21.29 3.08
N LYS A 218 -6.97 -21.15 1.75
CA LYS A 218 -8.04 -20.53 0.93
C LYS A 218 -9.43 -21.16 1.09
N ASN A 219 -9.48 -22.40 1.57
CA ASN A 219 -10.69 -23.16 1.86
C ASN A 219 -11.14 -23.04 3.33
N GLY A 220 -10.47 -22.21 4.13
CA GLY A 220 -10.75 -22.00 5.54
C GLY A 220 -10.20 -23.09 6.47
N ILE A 221 -9.49 -24.09 5.96
CA ILE A 221 -8.91 -25.17 6.78
C ILE A 221 -7.70 -24.63 7.54
N ILE A 222 -7.63 -25.02 8.81
CA ILE A 222 -6.52 -24.75 9.73
C ILE A 222 -5.71 -26.04 9.85
N LEU A 223 -4.47 -26.02 9.37
CA LEU A 223 -3.56 -27.15 9.39
C LEU A 223 -2.41 -26.90 10.37
N ASP A 224 -1.96 -27.95 11.04
CA ASP A 224 -0.70 -27.92 11.76
C ASP A 224 0.47 -28.18 10.81
N TYR A 225 1.27 -27.18 10.57
CA TYR A 225 2.45 -27.26 9.69
C TYR A 225 3.74 -27.63 10.42
N THR A 226 3.71 -27.97 11.71
CA THR A 226 4.90 -28.18 12.54
C THR A 226 5.86 -29.20 11.93
N GLU A 227 5.37 -30.36 11.51
CA GLU A 227 6.21 -31.41 10.91
C GLU A 227 6.69 -31.04 9.51
N ASN A 228 5.86 -30.36 8.72
CA ASN A 228 6.25 -29.86 7.40
C ASN A 228 7.40 -28.86 7.51
N ILE A 229 7.31 -27.90 8.43
CA ILE A 229 8.35 -26.88 8.66
C ILE A 229 9.67 -27.51 9.11
N LYS A 230 9.62 -28.53 9.99
CA LYS A 230 10.83 -29.26 10.38
C LYS A 230 11.48 -29.93 9.18
N LYS A 231 10.70 -30.60 8.32
CA LYS A 231 11.19 -31.24 7.10
C LYS A 231 11.82 -30.24 6.14
N TYR A 232 11.20 -29.08 5.93
CA TYR A 232 11.72 -28.07 4.99
C TYR A 232 13.00 -27.39 5.48
N LYS A 233 13.17 -27.22 6.80
CA LYS A 233 14.40 -26.66 7.40
C LYS A 233 15.65 -27.54 7.22
N VAL A 234 15.49 -28.79 6.95
CA VAL A 234 16.61 -29.74 6.74
C VAL A 234 17.15 -29.68 5.30
N LEU A 235 16.38 -29.06 4.38
CA LEU A 235 16.75 -28.93 2.96
C LEU A 235 17.60 -27.68 2.67
N ASN A 236 17.88 -26.84 3.66
CA ASN A 236 18.66 -25.59 3.53
C ASN A 236 19.92 -25.63 4.41
#